data_b831c3522c4cb3894fdc3c181bf075ff
#
_entry.id   b831c3522c4cb3894fdc3c181bf075ff
#
_cell.length_a   1.000
_cell.length_b   1.000
_cell.length_c   1.000
_cell.angle_alpha   90.00
_cell.angle_beta   90.00
_cell.angle_gamma   90.00
#
_symmetry.space_group_name_H-M   'P 1'
#
loop_
_entity.id
_entity.type
_entity.pdbx_description
1 polymer ?
#
loop_
_entity_poly.entity_id
_entity_poly.type
_entity_poly.pdbx_seq_one_letter_code
_entity_poly.pdbx_strand_id
1 'polypeptide(L)'
;MYTHQSDKVVGLTVAYIGGGSRGWAWGFMRDIISDGQISGTVRLYDIDREAAERNQKIGTMLAAHPDAASKWTFEVSSSLQEALTGADFVVISILPGTFAHMRGDVHLPERVGVYQSVGDTVGAGGFMRAMRTIPMFVEIAEAIRDFAPNAFVINYTNPMTLCVRTLYEVFPQVKAFGCCHEVFGTQKVLCAMLDEQEHIPGVKRQDLYTTVTGINHFTWITSASYQGMDLMPLYARFVDEHPEGIQLGSDNWMNSHFACAHKVKFDLFQRYGAIAAAGDRHLVEFLPQWYLHSPETAHQWKFDLTPVSWREDDLKKRMQRSDDLLSGKEPLDLTPSGEEGHLLLKALLGLGNMVSNVNVPNQGQIPNLPIGAVVETNALFSRGRIDPICAGDMPSNILPLVARHVYNQENTLQAALHCDRKLGFSTFMNDPQLGGVTLEDGQKLFDDMLLHQRDVLPKGWFE
;
A
#
# COMPACT_ATOMS: atom_id res chain seq x y z
N MET A 1 -11.88 -11.50 24.33
CA MET A 1 -10.50 -11.40 24.85
C MET A 1 -9.79 -12.71 24.52
N TYR A 2 -8.71 -12.64 23.75
CA TYR A 2 -7.94 -13.82 23.34
C TYR A 2 -7.13 -14.42 24.50
N THR A 3 -6.72 -15.67 24.32
CA THR A 3 -5.98 -16.42 25.35
C THR A 3 -4.72 -17.04 24.73
N HIS A 4 -3.59 -16.90 25.44
CA HIS A 4 -2.35 -17.61 25.11
C HIS A 4 -2.42 -19.06 25.61
N GLN A 5 -2.10 -20.00 24.71
CA GLN A 5 -2.02 -21.44 24.99
C GLN A 5 -0.69 -21.97 24.47
N SER A 6 0.33 -21.99 25.34
CA SER A 6 1.69 -22.38 24.96
C SER A 6 2.23 -21.54 23.79
N ASP A 7 2.34 -22.12 22.61
CA ASP A 7 2.86 -21.53 21.36
C ASP A 7 1.74 -21.00 20.43
N LYS A 8 0.50 -20.89 20.94
CA LYS A 8 -0.69 -20.47 20.17
C LYS A 8 -1.46 -19.37 20.87
N VAL A 9 -2.22 -18.63 20.07
CA VAL A 9 -3.20 -17.66 20.56
C VAL A 9 -4.56 -17.99 19.98
N VAL A 10 -5.57 -18.12 20.84
CA VAL A 10 -6.91 -18.51 20.46
C VAL A 10 -7.95 -17.48 20.90
N GLY A 11 -9.09 -17.44 20.16
CA GLY A 11 -10.19 -16.54 20.48
C GLY A 11 -9.94 -15.09 20.08
N LEU A 12 -9.11 -14.86 19.06
CA LEU A 12 -8.89 -13.53 18.49
C LEU A 12 -10.17 -13.00 17.84
N THR A 13 -10.35 -11.69 17.91
CA THR A 13 -11.38 -10.96 17.14
C THR A 13 -10.68 -9.99 16.20
N VAL A 14 -10.85 -10.19 14.90
CA VAL A 14 -10.33 -9.33 13.84
C VAL A 14 -11.49 -8.64 13.14
N ALA A 15 -11.55 -7.31 13.20
CA ALA A 15 -12.46 -6.52 12.38
C ALA A 15 -11.81 -6.25 11.01
N TYR A 16 -12.47 -6.63 9.93
CA TYR A 16 -12.00 -6.38 8.57
C TYR A 16 -12.91 -5.37 7.89
N ILE A 17 -12.44 -4.12 7.76
CA ILE A 17 -13.14 -3.02 7.08
C ILE A 17 -12.76 -3.06 5.59
N GLY A 18 -13.74 -3.20 4.72
CA GLY A 18 -13.59 -3.58 3.32
C GLY A 18 -13.67 -5.10 3.12
N GLY A 19 -14.49 -5.76 3.96
CA GLY A 19 -14.66 -7.21 3.99
C GLY A 19 -15.21 -7.83 2.70
N GLY A 20 -15.74 -7.01 1.79
CA GLY A 20 -16.14 -7.41 0.43
C GLY A 20 -15.02 -7.46 -0.59
N SER A 21 -13.78 -7.12 -0.22
CA SER A 21 -12.62 -7.13 -1.13
C SER A 21 -12.39 -8.52 -1.75
N ARG A 22 -12.36 -8.55 -3.10
CA ARG A 22 -12.20 -9.80 -3.88
C ARG A 22 -10.73 -10.10 -4.24
N GLY A 23 -9.84 -9.81 -3.35
CA GLY A 23 -8.40 -10.04 -3.50
C GLY A 23 -7.74 -10.03 -2.13
N TRP A 24 -7.64 -8.85 -1.52
CA TRP A 24 -6.99 -8.67 -0.22
C TRP A 24 -7.65 -9.48 0.90
N ALA A 25 -8.99 -9.48 0.99
CA ALA A 25 -9.69 -10.27 1.99
C ALA A 25 -9.44 -11.78 1.79
N TRP A 26 -9.45 -12.28 0.55
CA TRP A 26 -9.16 -13.69 0.28
C TRP A 26 -7.71 -14.07 0.64
N GLY A 27 -6.73 -13.21 0.31
CA GLY A 27 -5.34 -13.41 0.72
C GLY A 27 -5.20 -13.50 2.23
N PHE A 28 -5.75 -12.53 2.95
CA PHE A 28 -5.73 -12.52 4.41
C PHE A 28 -6.39 -13.76 5.04
N MET A 29 -7.57 -14.17 4.54
CA MET A 29 -8.26 -15.37 5.01
C MET A 29 -7.41 -16.63 4.82
N ARG A 30 -6.79 -16.80 3.64
CA ARG A 30 -5.91 -17.94 3.36
C ARG A 30 -4.72 -17.96 4.32
N ASP A 31 -4.07 -16.83 4.50
CA ASP A 31 -2.88 -16.71 5.33
C ASP A 31 -3.16 -17.08 6.80
N ILE A 32 -4.26 -16.55 7.39
CA ILE A 32 -4.61 -16.85 8.78
C ILE A 32 -5.10 -18.30 8.95
N ILE A 33 -5.78 -18.89 7.98
CA ILE A 33 -6.26 -20.27 8.03
C ILE A 33 -5.10 -21.26 7.88
N SER A 34 -4.12 -20.93 7.06
CA SER A 34 -2.91 -21.75 6.86
C SER A 34 -1.93 -21.65 8.02
N ASP A 35 -2.09 -20.67 8.93
CA ASP A 35 -1.25 -20.52 10.12
C ASP A 35 -1.82 -21.30 11.30
N GLY A 36 -1.04 -22.27 11.82
CA GLY A 36 -1.48 -23.14 12.92
C GLY A 36 -1.37 -22.51 14.32
N GLN A 37 -0.90 -21.27 14.47
CA GLN A 37 -0.63 -20.67 15.77
C GLN A 37 -1.68 -19.65 16.21
N ILE A 38 -2.54 -19.17 15.31
CA ILE A 38 -3.59 -18.19 15.62
C ILE A 38 -4.96 -18.72 15.21
N SER A 39 -5.99 -18.41 15.99
CA SER A 39 -7.38 -18.76 15.67
C SER A 39 -8.37 -17.79 16.28
N GLY A 40 -9.57 -17.69 15.72
CA GLY A 40 -10.56 -16.74 16.22
C GLY A 40 -11.72 -16.47 15.27
N THR A 41 -12.21 -15.24 15.29
CA THR A 41 -13.31 -14.75 14.46
C THR A 41 -12.86 -13.54 13.64
N VAL A 42 -13.19 -13.53 12.35
CA VAL A 42 -13.09 -12.37 11.48
C VAL A 42 -14.49 -11.80 11.28
N ARG A 43 -14.67 -10.53 11.65
CA ARG A 43 -15.89 -9.77 11.40
C ARG A 43 -15.70 -8.91 10.17
N LEU A 44 -16.44 -9.25 9.11
CA LEU A 44 -16.37 -8.58 7.81
C LEU A 44 -17.39 -7.44 7.79
N TYR A 45 -16.90 -6.22 7.62
CA TYR A 45 -17.74 -5.04 7.38
C TYR A 45 -17.43 -4.46 6.02
N ASP A 46 -18.46 -4.20 5.23
CA ASP A 46 -18.37 -3.52 3.93
C ASP A 46 -19.67 -2.73 3.69
N ILE A 47 -19.56 -1.61 2.96
CA ILE A 47 -20.73 -0.88 2.46
C ILE A 47 -21.50 -1.71 1.42
N ASP A 48 -20.79 -2.58 0.66
CA ASP A 48 -21.36 -3.65 -0.16
C ASP A 48 -21.53 -4.91 0.68
N ARG A 49 -22.66 -4.96 1.41
CA ARG A 49 -22.96 -6.06 2.29
C ARG A 49 -23.01 -7.41 1.57
N GLU A 50 -23.51 -7.44 0.34
CA GLU A 50 -23.58 -8.68 -0.46
C GLU A 50 -22.17 -9.22 -0.73
N ALA A 51 -21.21 -8.35 -1.07
CA ALA A 51 -19.83 -8.76 -1.25
C ALA A 51 -19.22 -9.34 0.04
N ALA A 52 -19.50 -8.74 1.22
CA ALA A 52 -19.08 -9.28 2.51
C ALA A 52 -19.71 -10.64 2.81
N GLU A 53 -21.00 -10.83 2.53
CA GLU A 53 -21.71 -12.11 2.71
C GLU A 53 -21.14 -13.21 1.80
N ARG A 54 -20.76 -12.88 0.58
CA ARG A 54 -20.06 -13.80 -0.32
C ARG A 54 -18.69 -14.19 0.24
N ASN A 55 -17.92 -13.24 0.72
CA ASN A 55 -16.61 -13.49 1.33
C ASN A 55 -16.73 -14.28 2.64
N GLN A 56 -17.76 -14.08 3.43
CA GLN A 56 -18.07 -14.91 4.61
C GLN A 56 -18.23 -16.40 4.21
N LYS A 57 -18.99 -16.66 3.15
CA LYS A 57 -19.19 -18.05 2.66
C LYS A 57 -17.86 -18.64 2.18
N ILE A 58 -17.07 -17.90 1.39
CA ILE A 58 -15.75 -18.33 0.92
C ILE A 58 -14.82 -18.61 2.11
N GLY A 59 -14.75 -17.70 3.09
CA GLY A 59 -13.96 -17.88 4.30
C GLY A 59 -14.36 -19.11 5.11
N THR A 60 -15.68 -19.36 5.23
CA THR A 60 -16.21 -20.57 5.89
C THR A 60 -15.81 -21.85 5.16
N MET A 61 -15.85 -21.84 3.83
CA MET A 61 -15.41 -22.96 3.01
C MET A 61 -13.89 -23.21 3.12
N LEU A 62 -13.08 -22.13 3.11
CA LEU A 62 -11.62 -22.20 3.35
C LEU A 62 -11.30 -22.79 4.74
N ALA A 63 -12.02 -22.35 5.79
CA ALA A 63 -11.83 -22.84 7.15
C ALA A 63 -12.25 -24.32 7.32
N ALA A 64 -13.09 -24.83 6.44
CA ALA A 64 -13.50 -26.25 6.40
C ALA A 64 -12.59 -27.11 5.49
N HIS A 65 -11.59 -26.53 4.84
CA HIS A 65 -10.66 -27.26 3.98
C HIS A 65 -9.84 -28.29 4.77
N PRO A 66 -9.57 -29.49 4.24
CA PRO A 66 -8.81 -30.53 4.95
C PRO A 66 -7.42 -30.07 5.43
N ASP A 67 -6.78 -29.19 4.68
CA ASP A 67 -5.44 -28.67 4.98
C ASP A 67 -5.48 -27.39 5.84
N ALA A 68 -6.64 -26.98 6.36
CA ALA A 68 -6.74 -25.85 7.26
C ALA A 68 -5.98 -26.13 8.56
N ALA A 69 -4.97 -25.30 8.87
CA ALA A 69 -4.10 -25.50 10.02
C ALA A 69 -4.69 -24.90 11.33
N SER A 70 -5.67 -23.98 11.21
CA SER A 70 -6.31 -23.32 12.35
C SER A 70 -7.81 -23.13 12.15
N LYS A 71 -8.50 -22.86 13.28
CA LYS A 71 -9.97 -22.70 13.29
C LYS A 71 -10.31 -21.21 13.28
N TRP A 72 -11.00 -20.81 12.22
CA TRP A 72 -11.54 -19.46 12.07
C TRP A 72 -13.03 -19.48 11.78
N THR A 73 -13.75 -18.52 12.33
CA THR A 73 -15.14 -18.23 11.97
C THR A 73 -15.21 -16.89 11.26
N PHE A 74 -16.16 -16.72 10.35
CA PHE A 74 -16.36 -15.51 9.59
C PHE A 74 -17.80 -15.02 9.80
N GLU A 75 -17.94 -13.75 10.19
CA GLU A 75 -19.23 -13.12 10.48
C GLU A 75 -19.32 -11.82 9.65
N VAL A 76 -20.54 -11.46 9.23
CA VAL A 76 -20.79 -10.17 8.56
C VAL A 76 -21.41 -9.22 9.57
N SER A 77 -20.76 -8.09 9.77
CA SER A 77 -21.26 -7.02 10.64
C SER A 77 -22.11 -6.01 9.86
N SER A 78 -23.14 -5.50 10.51
CA SER A 78 -24.07 -4.53 9.92
C SER A 78 -23.60 -3.08 10.07
N SER A 79 -22.62 -2.82 10.94
CA SER A 79 -22.09 -1.49 11.23
C SER A 79 -20.61 -1.56 11.64
N LEU A 80 -19.90 -0.42 11.54
CA LEU A 80 -18.54 -0.26 12.10
C LEU A 80 -18.52 -0.57 13.59
N GLN A 81 -19.51 -0.11 14.35
CA GLN A 81 -19.63 -0.39 15.78
C GLN A 81 -19.66 -1.89 16.06
N GLU A 82 -20.51 -2.65 15.35
CA GLU A 82 -20.62 -4.09 15.52
C GLU A 82 -19.30 -4.81 15.18
N ALA A 83 -18.66 -4.42 14.08
CA ALA A 83 -17.39 -5.01 13.66
C ALA A 83 -16.27 -4.75 14.68
N LEU A 84 -16.18 -3.50 15.17
CA LEU A 84 -15.06 -3.01 15.98
C LEU A 84 -15.19 -3.36 17.46
N THR A 85 -16.41 -3.47 18.02
CA THR A 85 -16.60 -3.68 19.45
C THR A 85 -15.83 -4.90 19.96
N GLY A 86 -14.79 -4.64 20.78
CA GLY A 86 -13.94 -5.69 21.36
C GLY A 86 -13.00 -6.37 20.37
N ALA A 87 -12.74 -5.77 19.21
CA ALA A 87 -11.73 -6.26 18.27
C ALA A 87 -10.32 -6.11 18.86
N ASP A 88 -9.49 -7.14 18.67
CA ASP A 88 -8.08 -7.15 19.03
C ASP A 88 -7.22 -6.55 17.90
N PHE A 89 -7.66 -6.75 16.67
CA PHE A 89 -7.04 -6.22 15.45
C PHE A 89 -8.10 -5.65 14.50
N VAL A 90 -7.70 -4.61 13.79
CA VAL A 90 -8.48 -4.00 12.70
C VAL A 90 -7.66 -4.05 11.43
N VAL A 91 -8.22 -4.59 10.36
CA VAL A 91 -7.64 -4.57 9.01
C VAL A 91 -8.48 -3.63 8.15
N ILE A 92 -7.84 -2.68 7.48
CA ILE A 92 -8.51 -1.73 6.58
C ILE A 92 -8.03 -1.96 5.15
N SER A 93 -8.95 -2.33 4.26
CA SER A 93 -8.67 -2.55 2.84
C SER A 93 -9.89 -2.15 2.01
N ILE A 94 -10.06 -0.84 1.81
CA ILE A 94 -11.21 -0.28 1.08
C ILE A 94 -10.78 0.29 -0.28
N LEU A 95 -11.71 0.34 -1.23
CA LEU A 95 -11.59 1.13 -2.45
C LEU A 95 -12.37 2.44 -2.25
N PRO A 96 -11.70 3.59 -2.04
CA PRO A 96 -12.40 4.87 -1.89
C PRO A 96 -13.06 5.30 -3.19
N GLY A 97 -14.39 5.37 -3.20
CA GLY A 97 -15.18 5.67 -4.40
C GLY A 97 -15.34 4.46 -5.34
N THR A 98 -15.58 4.73 -6.60
CA THR A 98 -15.82 3.74 -7.66
C THR A 98 -14.77 3.85 -8.76
N PHE A 99 -14.76 2.91 -9.71
CA PHE A 99 -13.93 3.03 -10.92
C PHE A 99 -14.34 4.22 -11.82
N ALA A 100 -15.59 4.69 -11.74
CA ALA A 100 -16.00 5.92 -12.42
C ALA A 100 -15.22 7.14 -11.87
N HIS A 101 -15.09 7.25 -10.53
CA HIS A 101 -14.26 8.30 -9.92
C HIS A 101 -12.79 8.14 -10.29
N MET A 102 -12.25 6.90 -10.23
CA MET A 102 -10.87 6.63 -10.64
C MET A 102 -10.62 6.98 -12.11
N ARG A 103 -11.61 6.82 -12.98
CA ARG A 103 -11.51 7.25 -14.39
C ARG A 103 -11.27 8.75 -14.50
N GLY A 104 -11.92 9.55 -13.68
CA GLY A 104 -11.63 10.98 -13.55
C GLY A 104 -10.23 11.24 -13.02
N ASP A 105 -9.81 10.51 -11.98
CA ASP A 105 -8.47 10.66 -11.40
C ASP A 105 -7.36 10.43 -12.42
N VAL A 106 -7.47 9.36 -13.21
CA VAL A 106 -6.42 8.90 -14.11
C VAL A 106 -6.48 9.63 -15.47
N HIS A 107 -7.68 9.83 -16.03
CA HIS A 107 -7.81 10.24 -17.44
C HIS A 107 -8.16 11.72 -17.66
N LEU A 108 -8.64 12.47 -16.64
CA LEU A 108 -8.82 13.92 -16.82
C LEU A 108 -7.49 14.67 -16.97
N PRO A 109 -6.41 14.31 -16.21
CA PRO A 109 -5.11 14.97 -16.37
C PRO A 109 -4.45 14.79 -17.75
N GLU A 110 -4.77 13.73 -18.47
CA GLU A 110 -4.26 13.51 -19.84
C GLU A 110 -4.59 14.66 -20.80
N ARG A 111 -5.67 15.41 -20.53
CA ARG A 111 -6.08 16.58 -21.34
C ARG A 111 -5.05 17.71 -21.33
N VAL A 112 -4.21 17.76 -20.29
CA VAL A 112 -3.15 18.75 -20.15
C VAL A 112 -1.77 18.11 -20.21
N GLY A 113 -1.66 16.89 -20.77
CA GLY A 113 -0.41 16.17 -20.97
C GLY A 113 0.18 15.55 -19.68
N VAL A 114 -0.64 15.32 -18.66
CA VAL A 114 -0.25 14.64 -17.42
C VAL A 114 -0.77 13.22 -17.42
N TYR A 115 0.13 12.25 -17.51
CA TYR A 115 -0.17 10.83 -17.52
C TYR A 115 0.11 10.22 -16.14
N GLN A 116 -0.64 9.19 -15.78
CA GLN A 116 -0.48 8.47 -14.54
C GLN A 116 -0.44 6.98 -14.80
N SER A 117 0.57 6.30 -14.25
CA SER A 117 0.75 4.85 -14.43
C SER A 117 -0.16 4.05 -13.50
N VAL A 118 -0.48 4.59 -12.32
CA VAL A 118 -1.35 3.99 -11.30
C VAL A 118 -2.44 4.96 -10.85
N GLY A 119 -2.06 6.21 -10.49
CA GLY A 119 -2.98 7.30 -10.14
C GLY A 119 -3.67 7.15 -8.79
N ASP A 120 -3.01 6.51 -7.79
CA ASP A 120 -3.65 6.24 -6.51
C ASP A 120 -2.92 6.80 -5.28
N THR A 121 -1.74 7.39 -5.44
CA THR A 121 -0.90 7.82 -4.32
C THR A 121 -0.53 9.31 -4.38
N VAL A 122 -0.01 9.78 -5.49
CA VAL A 122 0.43 11.17 -5.73
C VAL A 122 -0.03 11.65 -7.11
N GLY A 123 0.41 12.81 -7.56
CA GLY A 123 -0.05 13.42 -8.79
C GLY A 123 -1.48 13.94 -8.68
N ALA A 124 -2.05 14.36 -9.81
CA ALA A 124 -3.41 14.87 -9.87
C ALA A 124 -4.45 13.85 -9.37
N GLY A 125 -4.30 12.59 -9.77
CA GLY A 125 -5.21 11.52 -9.38
C GLY A 125 -5.09 11.14 -7.91
N GLY A 126 -3.86 10.98 -7.41
CA GLY A 126 -3.61 10.69 -6.00
C GLY A 126 -4.16 11.78 -5.08
N PHE A 127 -4.01 13.06 -5.48
CA PHE A 127 -4.61 14.18 -4.76
C PHE A 127 -6.14 14.05 -4.69
N MET A 128 -6.82 13.86 -5.83
CA MET A 128 -8.28 13.73 -5.84
C MET A 128 -8.79 12.50 -5.10
N ARG A 129 -8.06 11.39 -5.21
CA ARG A 129 -8.36 10.20 -4.42
C ARG A 129 -8.24 10.48 -2.92
N ALA A 130 -7.22 11.24 -2.49
CA ALA A 130 -7.06 11.64 -1.09
C ALA A 130 -8.23 12.48 -0.58
N MET A 131 -8.75 13.41 -1.38
CA MET A 131 -9.89 14.26 -1.00
C MET A 131 -11.12 13.48 -0.59
N ARG A 132 -11.38 12.32 -1.20
CA ARG A 132 -12.51 11.44 -0.82
C ARG A 132 -12.11 10.36 0.21
N THR A 133 -10.83 9.97 0.26
CA THR A 133 -10.36 8.94 1.19
C THR A 133 -10.25 9.47 2.62
N ILE A 134 -9.72 10.68 2.79
CA ILE A 134 -9.50 11.29 4.11
C ILE A 134 -10.80 11.36 4.95
N PRO A 135 -11.94 11.87 4.44
CA PRO A 135 -13.20 11.86 5.19
C PRO A 135 -13.66 10.46 5.61
N MET A 136 -13.48 9.46 4.76
CA MET A 136 -13.80 8.07 5.10
C MET A 136 -12.89 7.55 6.23
N PHE A 137 -11.62 7.92 6.22
CA PHE A 137 -10.68 7.53 7.26
C PHE A 137 -10.89 8.30 8.57
N VAL A 138 -11.44 9.51 8.53
CA VAL A 138 -11.92 10.22 9.75
C VAL A 138 -13.01 9.40 10.43
N GLU A 139 -14.05 8.98 9.69
CA GLU A 139 -15.14 8.16 10.22
C GLU A 139 -14.62 6.83 10.81
N ILE A 140 -13.73 6.16 10.09
CA ILE A 140 -13.12 4.90 10.54
C ILE A 140 -12.29 5.13 11.82
N ALA A 141 -11.49 6.21 11.87
CA ALA A 141 -10.65 6.52 13.03
C ALA A 141 -11.48 6.85 14.28
N GLU A 142 -12.57 7.60 14.12
CA GLU A 142 -13.52 7.89 15.19
C GLU A 142 -14.17 6.60 15.70
N ALA A 143 -14.60 5.73 14.80
CA ALA A 143 -15.19 4.44 15.19
C ALA A 143 -14.16 3.54 15.90
N ILE A 144 -12.91 3.50 15.48
CA ILE A 144 -11.84 2.77 16.16
C ILE A 144 -11.60 3.35 17.57
N ARG A 145 -11.51 4.68 17.70
CA ARG A 145 -11.36 5.35 19.00
C ARG A 145 -12.47 4.97 19.96
N ASP A 146 -13.72 4.93 19.48
CA ASP A 146 -14.89 4.77 20.31
C ASP A 146 -15.18 3.28 20.65
N PHE A 147 -14.89 2.34 19.75
CA PHE A 147 -15.28 0.94 19.89
C PHE A 147 -14.13 -0.06 20.01
N ALA A 148 -12.90 0.30 19.56
CA ALA A 148 -11.72 -0.57 19.60
C ALA A 148 -10.42 0.18 19.93
N PRO A 149 -10.35 1.04 20.98
CA PRO A 149 -9.23 1.95 21.22
C PRO A 149 -7.90 1.26 21.50
N ASN A 150 -7.92 -0.02 21.84
CA ASN A 150 -6.72 -0.80 22.15
C ASN A 150 -6.26 -1.72 21.00
N ALA A 151 -7.03 -1.82 19.93
CA ALA A 151 -6.72 -2.68 18.80
C ALA A 151 -5.47 -2.18 18.03
N PHE A 152 -4.73 -3.12 17.46
CA PHE A 152 -3.75 -2.80 16.43
C PHE A 152 -4.46 -2.66 15.08
N VAL A 153 -4.08 -1.63 14.31
CA VAL A 153 -4.71 -1.31 13.03
C VAL A 153 -3.72 -1.50 11.89
N ILE A 154 -4.05 -2.37 10.95
CA ILE A 154 -3.27 -2.62 9.73
C ILE A 154 -4.01 -1.97 8.56
N ASN A 155 -3.35 -1.04 7.88
CA ASN A 155 -3.91 -0.41 6.69
C ASN A 155 -3.24 -0.92 5.42
N TYR A 156 -4.07 -1.33 4.44
CA TYR A 156 -3.68 -1.68 3.07
C TYR A 156 -4.22 -0.71 2.02
N THR A 157 -5.00 0.29 2.45
CA THR A 157 -5.63 1.25 1.53
C THR A 157 -4.66 2.35 1.11
N ASN A 158 -4.70 2.72 -0.17
CA ASN A 158 -4.00 3.88 -0.74
C ASN A 158 -4.93 5.10 -0.91
N PRO A 159 -4.40 6.31 -0.74
CA PRO A 159 -3.00 6.71 -0.49
C PRO A 159 -2.55 6.35 0.94
N MET A 160 -1.62 5.39 1.05
CA MET A 160 -1.32 4.76 2.35
C MET A 160 -0.79 5.74 3.40
N THR A 161 0.15 6.59 3.02
CA THR A 161 0.70 7.63 3.91
C THR A 161 -0.40 8.50 4.50
N LEU A 162 -1.32 8.99 3.67
CA LEU A 162 -2.44 9.83 4.09
C LEU A 162 -3.48 9.07 4.91
N CYS A 163 -3.75 7.81 4.56
CA CYS A 163 -4.63 6.95 5.35
C CYS A 163 -4.11 6.79 6.78
N VAL A 164 -2.84 6.39 6.94
CA VAL A 164 -2.21 6.22 8.26
C VAL A 164 -2.12 7.57 8.98
N ARG A 165 -1.73 8.64 8.28
CA ARG A 165 -1.63 9.98 8.87
C ARG A 165 -2.99 10.48 9.39
N THR A 166 -4.09 10.21 8.67
CA THR A 166 -5.45 10.57 9.10
C THR A 166 -5.86 9.80 10.36
N LEU A 167 -5.53 8.51 10.46
CA LEU A 167 -5.80 7.74 11.69
C LEU A 167 -5.14 8.40 12.91
N TYR A 168 -3.88 8.83 12.81
CA TYR A 168 -3.17 9.50 13.90
C TYR A 168 -3.62 10.94 14.14
N GLU A 169 -4.11 11.65 13.12
CA GLU A 169 -4.67 13.00 13.28
C GLU A 169 -5.93 12.97 14.12
N VAL A 170 -6.83 12.03 13.85
CA VAL A 170 -8.13 11.90 14.54
C VAL A 170 -7.99 11.19 15.89
N PHE A 171 -7.14 10.20 15.97
CA PHE A 171 -6.90 9.41 17.18
C PHE A 171 -5.39 9.24 17.42
N PRO A 172 -4.73 10.23 18.08
CA PRO A 172 -3.28 10.23 18.29
C PRO A 172 -2.71 9.01 19.02
N GLN A 173 -3.53 8.29 19.81
CA GLN A 173 -3.13 7.09 20.56
C GLN A 173 -3.37 5.79 19.78
N VAL A 174 -3.85 5.86 18.54
CA VAL A 174 -4.06 4.68 17.71
C VAL A 174 -2.76 3.90 17.52
N LYS A 175 -2.86 2.57 17.48
CA LYS A 175 -1.72 1.70 17.20
C LYS A 175 -1.77 1.25 15.73
N ALA A 176 -1.62 2.21 14.81
CA ALA A 176 -1.80 1.97 13.39
C ALA A 176 -0.49 1.91 12.63
N PHE A 177 -0.44 1.07 11.60
CA PHE A 177 0.63 1.03 10.63
C PHE A 177 0.09 0.64 9.24
N GLY A 178 0.79 1.05 8.20
CA GLY A 178 0.48 0.67 6.83
C GLY A 178 1.44 -0.38 6.30
N CYS A 179 0.94 -1.40 5.62
CA CYS A 179 1.72 -2.45 4.98
C CYS A 179 1.69 -2.30 3.47
N CYS A 180 2.88 -2.24 2.85
CA CYS A 180 3.06 -2.24 1.41
C CYS A 180 4.12 -3.24 0.99
N HIS A 181 3.86 -3.99 -0.10
CA HIS A 181 4.77 -5.02 -0.60
C HIS A 181 5.74 -4.51 -1.69
N GLU A 182 5.73 -3.23 -2.04
CA GLU A 182 6.58 -2.68 -3.11
C GLU A 182 8.08 -2.86 -2.83
N VAL A 183 8.50 -2.67 -1.57
CA VAL A 183 9.89 -2.94 -1.14
C VAL A 183 10.27 -4.40 -1.34
N PHE A 184 9.32 -5.33 -1.16
CA PHE A 184 9.55 -6.77 -1.35
C PHE A 184 9.93 -7.10 -2.80
N GLY A 185 9.33 -6.41 -3.77
CA GLY A 185 9.72 -6.52 -5.18
C GLY A 185 11.19 -6.16 -5.41
N THR A 186 11.67 -5.10 -4.78
CA THR A 186 13.08 -4.68 -4.86
C THR A 186 14.02 -5.66 -4.15
N GLN A 187 13.62 -6.19 -2.99
CA GLN A 187 14.40 -7.24 -2.32
C GLN A 187 14.49 -8.51 -3.17
N LYS A 188 13.46 -8.87 -3.94
CA LYS A 188 13.53 -9.98 -4.91
C LYS A 188 14.53 -9.71 -6.05
N VAL A 189 14.68 -8.44 -6.48
CA VAL A 189 15.74 -8.07 -7.44
C VAL A 189 17.13 -8.34 -6.83
N LEU A 190 17.35 -8.02 -5.55
CA LEU A 190 18.61 -8.32 -4.87
C LEU A 190 18.86 -9.83 -4.74
N CYS A 191 17.80 -10.62 -4.50
CA CYS A 191 17.94 -12.09 -4.50
C CYS A 191 18.32 -12.64 -5.88
N ALA A 192 17.70 -12.12 -6.95
CA ALA A 192 18.05 -12.53 -8.33
C ALA A 192 19.50 -12.12 -8.70
N MET A 193 19.94 -10.95 -8.28
CA MET A 193 21.33 -10.50 -8.43
C MET A 193 22.32 -11.46 -7.74
N LEU A 194 22.02 -11.90 -6.50
CA LEU A 194 22.87 -12.85 -5.78
C LEU A 194 22.96 -14.22 -6.49
N ASP A 195 21.86 -14.68 -7.05
CA ASP A 195 21.85 -15.93 -7.85
C ASP A 195 22.69 -15.78 -9.12
N GLU A 196 22.53 -14.67 -9.84
CA GLU A 196 23.21 -14.45 -11.12
C GLU A 196 24.70 -14.17 -10.96
N GLN A 197 25.07 -13.20 -10.11
CA GLN A 197 26.45 -12.72 -10.01
C GLN A 197 27.34 -13.50 -9.04
N GLU A 198 26.77 -13.97 -7.94
CA GLU A 198 27.52 -14.66 -6.87
C GLU A 198 27.22 -16.16 -6.81
N HIS A 199 26.35 -16.67 -7.69
CA HIS A 199 25.94 -18.09 -7.75
C HIS A 199 25.38 -18.60 -6.42
N ILE A 200 24.61 -17.74 -5.70
CA ILE A 200 23.95 -18.08 -4.44
C ILE A 200 22.45 -18.22 -4.69
N PRO A 201 21.96 -19.40 -5.12
CA PRO A 201 20.56 -19.61 -5.43
C PRO A 201 19.71 -19.78 -4.16
N GLY A 202 18.42 -19.48 -4.28
CA GLY A 202 17.42 -19.78 -3.25
C GLY A 202 17.43 -18.83 -2.05
N VAL A 203 18.16 -17.71 -2.10
CA VAL A 203 18.10 -16.66 -1.09
C VAL A 203 16.68 -16.10 -1.04
N LYS A 204 16.13 -16.02 0.16
CA LYS A 204 14.82 -15.39 0.40
C LYS A 204 15.00 -13.93 0.76
N ARG A 205 14.02 -13.08 0.41
CA ARG A 205 14.06 -11.65 0.75
C ARG A 205 14.18 -11.39 2.25
N GLN A 206 13.66 -12.30 3.09
CA GLN A 206 13.76 -12.23 4.55
C GLN A 206 15.17 -12.50 5.09
N ASP A 207 16.05 -13.07 4.28
CA ASP A 207 17.47 -13.30 4.63
C ASP A 207 18.33 -12.05 4.38
N LEU A 208 17.76 -11.03 3.72
CA LEU A 208 18.44 -9.77 3.42
C LEU A 208 18.26 -8.75 4.55
N TYR A 209 19.31 -8.04 4.86
CA TYR A 209 19.24 -6.81 5.67
C TYR A 209 19.21 -5.61 4.73
N THR A 210 18.15 -4.80 4.81
CA THR A 210 18.00 -3.59 4.02
C THR A 210 17.62 -2.42 4.93
N THR A 211 18.29 -1.27 4.78
CA THR A 211 17.87 -0.02 5.43
C THR A 211 16.92 0.70 4.51
N VAL A 212 15.63 0.66 4.86
CA VAL A 212 14.54 1.30 4.10
C VAL A 212 14.27 2.69 4.67
N THR A 213 14.18 3.69 3.81
CA THR A 213 13.90 5.09 4.16
C THR A 213 13.03 5.76 3.10
N GLY A 214 12.13 6.64 3.47
CA GLY A 214 11.29 7.39 2.55
C GLY A 214 9.82 7.41 2.94
N ILE A 215 8.95 7.45 1.95
CA ILE A 215 7.49 7.41 2.08
C ILE A 215 6.92 6.31 1.20
N ASN A 216 5.69 5.91 1.44
CA ASN A 216 5.03 4.84 0.67
C ASN A 216 5.13 5.06 -0.84
N HIS A 217 5.51 4.02 -1.56
CA HIS A 217 5.77 3.98 -3.00
C HIS A 217 6.96 4.83 -3.49
N PHE A 218 7.60 5.58 -2.59
CA PHE A 218 8.82 6.34 -2.88
C PHE A 218 9.87 6.13 -1.79
N THR A 219 10.04 4.86 -1.42
CA THR A 219 11.07 4.37 -0.51
C THR A 219 12.39 4.19 -1.24
N TRP A 220 13.47 4.22 -0.46
CA TRP A 220 14.84 4.02 -0.92
C TRP A 220 15.55 3.04 0.01
N ILE A 221 16.41 2.19 -0.53
CA ILE A 221 17.34 1.36 0.23
C ILE A 221 18.70 2.01 0.15
N THR A 222 19.20 2.47 1.30
CA THR A 222 20.49 3.15 1.43
C THR A 222 21.63 2.22 1.79
N SER A 223 21.31 1.05 2.35
CA SER A 223 22.25 -0.06 2.53
C SER A 223 21.55 -1.40 2.41
N ALA A 224 22.25 -2.38 1.89
CA ALA A 224 21.77 -3.75 1.77
C ALA A 224 22.89 -4.72 2.04
N SER A 225 22.63 -5.83 2.77
CA SER A 225 23.61 -6.87 3.02
C SER A 225 23.00 -8.26 3.11
N TYR A 226 23.80 -9.27 2.80
CA TYR A 226 23.47 -10.68 2.96
C TYR A 226 24.64 -11.40 3.63
N GLN A 227 24.41 -12.00 4.81
CA GLN A 227 25.44 -12.71 5.59
C GLN A 227 26.77 -11.92 5.76
N GLY A 228 26.67 -10.59 5.93
CA GLY A 228 27.83 -9.71 6.09
C GLY A 228 28.45 -9.22 4.78
N MET A 229 27.99 -9.67 3.63
CA MET A 229 28.38 -9.18 2.31
C MET A 229 27.60 -7.89 2.02
N ASP A 230 28.31 -6.82 1.66
CA ASP A 230 27.70 -5.56 1.20
C ASP A 230 27.17 -5.75 -0.23
N LEU A 231 25.87 -5.52 -0.42
CA LEU A 231 25.20 -5.68 -1.71
C LEU A 231 25.23 -4.42 -2.59
N MET A 232 25.59 -3.25 -2.06
CA MET A 232 25.53 -2.01 -2.82
C MET A 232 26.54 -1.98 -3.98
N PRO A 233 27.82 -2.40 -3.81
CA PRO A 233 28.76 -2.51 -4.93
C PRO A 233 28.36 -3.58 -5.95
N LEU A 234 27.74 -4.68 -5.50
CA LEU A 234 27.23 -5.73 -6.39
C LEU A 234 26.06 -5.19 -7.22
N TYR A 235 25.15 -4.47 -6.58
CA TYR A 235 24.03 -3.86 -7.28
C TYR A 235 24.47 -2.82 -8.33
N ALA A 236 25.51 -2.04 -8.03
CA ALA A 236 26.09 -1.10 -9.01
C ALA A 236 26.56 -1.85 -10.28
N ARG A 237 27.33 -2.94 -10.10
CA ARG A 237 27.79 -3.78 -11.20
C ARG A 237 26.62 -4.42 -11.97
N PHE A 238 25.62 -4.93 -11.23
CA PHE A 238 24.42 -5.53 -11.81
C PHE A 238 23.62 -4.55 -12.67
N VAL A 239 23.48 -3.31 -12.22
CA VAL A 239 22.82 -2.24 -12.99
C VAL A 239 23.60 -1.91 -14.27
N ASP A 240 24.94 -1.84 -14.21
CA ASP A 240 25.78 -1.57 -15.39
C ASP A 240 25.72 -2.72 -16.42
N GLU A 241 25.57 -3.96 -15.97
CA GLU A 241 25.41 -5.15 -16.83
C GLU A 241 24.01 -5.24 -17.43
N HIS A 242 23.01 -4.59 -16.84
CA HIS A 242 21.61 -4.62 -17.27
C HIS A 242 21.04 -3.23 -17.64
N PRO A 243 21.61 -2.51 -18.63
CA PRO A 243 21.16 -1.15 -18.96
C PRO A 243 19.71 -1.09 -19.45
N GLU A 244 19.17 -2.21 -19.92
CA GLU A 244 17.78 -2.34 -20.37
C GLU A 244 16.82 -2.87 -19.28
N GLY A 245 17.30 -2.97 -18.04
CA GLY A 245 16.56 -3.56 -16.94
C GLY A 245 16.51 -5.08 -16.98
N ILE A 246 15.78 -5.68 -16.06
CA ILE A 246 15.61 -7.12 -15.92
C ILE A 246 14.12 -7.48 -15.83
N GLN A 247 13.83 -8.76 -16.01
CA GLN A 247 12.49 -9.31 -15.85
C GLN A 247 12.52 -10.42 -14.81
N LEU A 248 11.62 -10.32 -13.83
CA LEU A 248 11.46 -11.32 -12.80
C LEU A 248 10.17 -12.12 -13.04
N GLY A 249 10.31 -13.45 -13.07
CA GLY A 249 9.18 -14.35 -13.26
C GLY A 249 8.62 -14.36 -14.69
N SER A 250 7.39 -14.85 -14.83
CA SER A 250 6.69 -15.01 -16.12
C SER A 250 5.98 -13.73 -16.59
N ASP A 251 5.60 -12.85 -15.66
CA ASP A 251 4.93 -11.60 -15.96
C ASP A 251 5.95 -10.53 -16.32
N ASN A 252 5.74 -9.87 -17.45
CA ASN A 252 6.60 -8.78 -17.92
C ASN A 252 5.76 -7.59 -18.38
N TRP A 253 6.43 -6.46 -18.59
CA TRP A 253 5.77 -5.20 -18.97
C TRP A 253 5.01 -5.28 -20.32
N MET A 254 5.30 -6.27 -21.15
CA MET A 254 4.60 -6.48 -22.44
C MET A 254 3.29 -7.28 -22.30
N ASN A 255 3.13 -8.05 -21.24
CA ASN A 255 1.96 -8.90 -21.02
C ASN A 255 1.18 -8.59 -19.74
N SER A 256 1.66 -7.68 -18.92
CA SER A 256 1.02 -7.30 -17.64
C SER A 256 1.15 -5.81 -17.37
N HIS A 257 0.04 -5.13 -17.16
CA HIS A 257 0.02 -3.72 -16.71
C HIS A 257 0.59 -3.49 -15.31
N PHE A 258 0.94 -4.55 -14.57
CA PHE A 258 1.55 -4.44 -13.23
C PHE A 258 3.04 -4.71 -13.22
N ALA A 259 3.60 -5.29 -14.28
CA ALA A 259 5.01 -5.56 -14.39
C ALA A 259 5.80 -4.36 -14.93
N CYS A 260 7.09 -4.34 -14.61
CA CYS A 260 8.07 -3.42 -15.19
C CYS A 260 9.42 -4.12 -15.34
N ALA A 261 10.31 -3.57 -16.16
CA ALA A 261 11.65 -4.11 -16.32
C ALA A 261 12.68 -3.54 -15.32
N HIS A 262 12.27 -2.81 -14.29
CA HIS A 262 13.15 -2.17 -13.32
C HIS A 262 14.15 -1.15 -13.91
N LYS A 263 13.93 -0.71 -15.15
CA LYS A 263 14.84 0.20 -15.89
C LYS A 263 14.88 1.59 -15.25
N VAL A 264 13.73 2.11 -14.78
CA VAL A 264 13.66 3.39 -14.04
C VAL A 264 14.41 3.30 -12.73
N LYS A 265 14.23 2.22 -11.98
CA LYS A 265 14.94 1.96 -10.73
C LYS A 265 16.46 1.94 -10.93
N PHE A 266 16.95 1.34 -12.01
CA PHE A 266 18.36 1.27 -12.35
C PHE A 266 18.93 2.64 -12.73
N ASP A 267 18.21 3.42 -13.54
CA ASP A 267 18.61 4.81 -13.85
C ASP A 267 18.63 5.69 -12.59
N LEU A 268 17.65 5.55 -11.70
CA LEU A 268 17.65 6.28 -10.43
C LEU A 268 18.83 5.90 -9.54
N PHE A 269 19.23 4.63 -9.50
CA PHE A 269 20.41 4.21 -8.77
C PHE A 269 21.68 4.83 -9.31
N GLN A 270 21.87 4.85 -10.64
CA GLN A 270 23.02 5.48 -11.28
C GLN A 270 23.11 6.99 -10.97
N ARG A 271 21.95 7.66 -10.83
CA ARG A 271 21.89 9.11 -10.51
C ARG A 271 22.08 9.42 -9.03
N TYR A 272 21.52 8.60 -8.15
CA TYR A 272 21.39 8.95 -6.74
C TYR A 272 22.23 8.08 -5.79
N GLY A 273 22.73 6.93 -6.24
CA GLY A 273 23.57 6.04 -5.45
C GLY A 273 22.84 5.24 -4.37
N ALA A 274 21.50 5.28 -4.36
CA ALA A 274 20.65 4.47 -3.50
C ALA A 274 19.58 3.76 -4.33
N ILE A 275 19.10 2.61 -3.87
CA ILE A 275 18.15 1.80 -4.63
C ILE A 275 16.73 2.32 -4.39
N ALA A 276 16.07 2.85 -5.41
CA ALA A 276 14.66 3.18 -5.32
C ALA A 276 13.84 1.89 -5.12
N ALA A 277 13.04 1.82 -4.05
CA ALA A 277 12.53 0.57 -3.52
C ALA A 277 11.03 0.34 -3.75
N ALA A 278 10.49 0.87 -4.85
CA ALA A 278 9.15 0.54 -5.34
C ALA A 278 9.22 0.07 -6.79
N GLY A 279 8.12 -0.39 -7.36
CA GLY A 279 8.04 -0.68 -8.80
C GLY A 279 8.14 0.60 -9.63
N ASP A 280 8.71 0.50 -10.84
CA ASP A 280 8.93 1.66 -11.72
C ASP A 280 7.66 2.47 -11.93
N ARG A 281 6.51 1.81 -12.04
CA ARG A 281 5.20 2.44 -12.25
C ARG A 281 4.78 3.38 -11.12
N HIS A 282 5.17 3.08 -9.87
CA HIS A 282 4.95 3.97 -8.74
C HIS A 282 6.02 5.06 -8.68
N LEU A 283 7.30 4.70 -8.83
CA LEU A 283 8.42 5.64 -8.76
C LEU A 283 8.26 6.83 -9.68
N VAL A 284 7.82 6.60 -10.92
CA VAL A 284 7.70 7.65 -11.95
C VAL A 284 6.65 8.72 -11.61
N GLU A 285 5.65 8.39 -10.81
CA GLU A 285 4.61 9.34 -10.39
C GLU A 285 5.12 10.37 -9.38
N PHE A 286 6.19 10.06 -8.64
CA PHE A 286 6.80 10.97 -7.66
C PHE A 286 7.83 11.94 -8.26
N LEU A 287 8.15 11.76 -9.51
CA LEU A 287 9.20 12.51 -10.21
C LEU A 287 8.58 13.48 -11.23
N PRO A 288 9.29 14.50 -11.66
CA PRO A 288 8.90 15.23 -12.87
C PRO A 288 8.69 14.29 -14.05
N GLN A 289 8.05 14.74 -15.10
CA GLN A 289 7.68 13.90 -16.26
C GLN A 289 8.87 13.26 -17.03
N TRP A 290 9.97 12.97 -16.36
CA TRP A 290 11.20 12.40 -16.99
C TRP A 290 10.96 11.05 -17.65
N TYR A 291 10.10 10.23 -17.02
CA TYR A 291 9.82 8.86 -17.44
C TYR A 291 8.33 8.67 -17.85
N LEU A 292 7.50 9.68 -17.59
CA LEU A 292 6.03 9.60 -17.73
C LEU A 292 5.48 10.80 -18.51
N HIS A 293 6.19 11.23 -19.55
CA HIS A 293 5.77 12.34 -20.40
C HIS A 293 4.65 11.94 -21.38
N SER A 294 4.64 10.70 -21.81
CA SER A 294 3.62 10.12 -22.71
C SER A 294 3.58 8.59 -22.57
N PRO A 295 2.55 7.91 -23.11
CA PRO A 295 2.53 6.44 -23.16
C PRO A 295 3.76 5.85 -23.85
N GLU A 296 4.24 6.49 -24.94
CA GLU A 296 5.42 6.06 -25.67
C GLU A 296 6.68 6.16 -24.80
N THR A 297 6.79 7.21 -23.97
CA THR A 297 7.88 7.35 -23.00
C THR A 297 7.84 6.22 -21.98
N ALA A 298 6.66 5.88 -21.44
CA ALA A 298 6.50 4.75 -20.53
C ALA A 298 6.98 3.43 -21.15
N HIS A 299 6.60 3.17 -22.41
CA HIS A 299 7.07 2.01 -23.17
C HIS A 299 8.59 1.98 -23.39
N GLN A 300 9.23 3.13 -23.65
CA GLN A 300 10.68 3.24 -23.76
C GLN A 300 11.39 2.88 -22.43
N TRP A 301 10.74 3.19 -21.31
CA TRP A 301 11.19 2.85 -19.96
C TRP A 301 10.71 1.48 -19.47
N LYS A 302 10.04 0.70 -20.35
CA LYS A 302 9.64 -0.69 -20.15
C LYS A 302 8.71 -0.90 -18.95
N PHE A 303 7.71 -0.05 -18.85
CA PHE A 303 6.52 -0.23 -18.04
C PHE A 303 5.30 0.24 -18.84
N ASP A 304 4.10 -0.08 -18.36
CA ASP A 304 2.86 0.29 -19.01
C ASP A 304 1.95 1.10 -18.08
N LEU A 305 1.05 1.89 -18.66
CA LEU A 305 -0.01 2.57 -17.93
C LEU A 305 -1.13 1.58 -17.64
N THR A 306 -1.77 1.67 -16.48
CA THR A 306 -2.94 0.82 -16.17
C THR A 306 -4.22 1.57 -16.48
N PRO A 307 -4.87 1.33 -17.62
CA PRO A 307 -6.13 1.98 -17.93
C PRO A 307 -7.21 1.52 -16.95
N VAL A 308 -8.13 2.43 -16.59
CA VAL A 308 -9.21 2.08 -15.64
C VAL A 308 -10.13 1.00 -16.22
N SER A 309 -10.32 0.96 -17.54
CA SER A 309 -11.05 -0.13 -18.20
C SER A 309 -10.50 -1.52 -17.88
N TRP A 310 -9.17 -1.67 -17.79
CA TRP A 310 -8.56 -2.93 -17.40
C TRP A 310 -8.96 -3.31 -15.96
N ARG A 311 -9.00 -2.33 -15.03
CA ARG A 311 -9.42 -2.58 -13.64
C ARG A 311 -10.90 -2.99 -13.55
N GLU A 312 -11.75 -2.40 -14.39
CA GLU A 312 -13.16 -2.78 -14.48
C GLU A 312 -13.33 -4.21 -15.00
N ASP A 313 -12.55 -4.61 -15.98
CA ASP A 313 -12.56 -5.97 -16.52
C ASP A 313 -11.96 -6.98 -15.53
N ASP A 314 -10.91 -6.61 -14.79
CA ASP A 314 -10.37 -7.42 -13.72
C ASP A 314 -11.40 -7.61 -12.58
N LEU A 315 -12.15 -6.57 -12.23
CA LEU A 315 -13.25 -6.71 -11.26
C LEU A 315 -14.30 -7.72 -11.73
N LYS A 316 -14.71 -7.68 -13.01
CA LYS A 316 -15.65 -8.67 -13.57
C LYS A 316 -15.10 -10.09 -13.45
N LYS A 317 -13.81 -10.29 -13.76
CA LYS A 317 -13.13 -11.59 -13.60
C LYS A 317 -13.13 -12.06 -12.15
N ARG A 318 -12.84 -11.16 -11.20
CA ARG A 318 -12.87 -11.47 -9.76
C ARG A 318 -14.29 -11.77 -9.26
N MET A 319 -15.31 -11.09 -9.79
CA MET A 319 -16.70 -11.42 -9.50
C MET A 319 -17.06 -12.83 -10.00
N GLN A 320 -16.71 -13.15 -11.25
CA GLN A 320 -16.91 -14.48 -11.80
C GLN A 320 -16.15 -15.55 -10.99
N ARG A 321 -14.91 -15.28 -10.59
CA ARG A 321 -14.14 -16.17 -9.74
C ARG A 321 -14.81 -16.41 -8.39
N SER A 322 -15.40 -15.37 -7.80
CA SER A 322 -16.21 -15.53 -6.57
C SER A 322 -17.37 -16.51 -6.76
N ASP A 323 -18.06 -16.46 -7.92
CA ASP A 323 -19.13 -17.41 -8.27
C ASP A 323 -18.59 -18.82 -8.47
N ASP A 324 -17.48 -18.97 -9.15
CA ASP A 324 -16.84 -20.26 -9.43
C ASP A 324 -16.32 -20.93 -8.14
N LEU A 325 -15.75 -20.17 -7.20
CA LEU A 325 -15.38 -20.67 -5.87
C LEU A 325 -16.62 -21.13 -5.07
N LEU A 326 -17.66 -20.31 -5.00
CA LEU A 326 -18.89 -20.64 -4.25
C LEU A 326 -19.67 -21.82 -4.82
N SER A 327 -19.60 -22.03 -6.14
CA SER A 327 -20.24 -23.17 -6.81
C SER A 327 -19.38 -24.44 -6.84
N GLY A 328 -18.14 -24.38 -6.36
CA GLY A 328 -17.19 -25.50 -6.41
C GLY A 328 -16.59 -25.78 -7.81
N LYS A 329 -16.79 -24.88 -8.74
CA LYS A 329 -16.19 -24.95 -10.08
C LYS A 329 -14.68 -24.72 -10.06
N GLU A 330 -14.22 -23.76 -9.22
CA GLU A 330 -12.83 -23.54 -8.92
C GLU A 330 -12.50 -24.16 -7.55
N PRO A 331 -11.40 -24.92 -7.44
CA PRO A 331 -10.98 -25.46 -6.15
C PRO A 331 -10.51 -24.36 -5.22
N LEU A 332 -10.75 -24.53 -3.93
CA LEU A 332 -10.19 -23.65 -2.91
C LEU A 332 -8.68 -23.88 -2.81
N ASP A 333 -7.93 -22.78 -2.70
CA ASP A 333 -6.48 -22.78 -2.58
C ASP A 333 -6.06 -22.13 -1.27
N LEU A 334 -5.24 -22.82 -0.48
CA LEU A 334 -4.65 -22.33 0.77
C LEU A 334 -3.17 -21.92 0.60
N THR A 335 -2.68 -21.77 -0.62
CA THR A 335 -1.33 -21.25 -0.87
C THR A 335 -1.19 -19.85 -0.25
N PRO A 336 -0.18 -19.59 0.60
CA PRO A 336 0.04 -18.31 1.21
C PRO A 336 0.12 -17.17 0.19
N SER A 337 -0.44 -16.02 0.53
CA SER A 337 -0.50 -14.85 -0.37
C SER A 337 0.88 -14.21 -0.63
N GLY A 338 1.82 -14.43 0.27
CA GLY A 338 3.13 -13.76 0.28
C GLY A 338 3.13 -12.42 0.99
N GLU A 339 1.97 -11.97 1.49
CA GLU A 339 1.85 -10.81 2.35
C GLU A 339 2.29 -11.12 3.80
N GLU A 340 2.77 -10.10 4.51
CA GLU A 340 3.29 -10.29 5.87
C GLU A 340 2.29 -9.96 6.98
N GLY A 341 1.08 -9.50 6.66
CA GLY A 341 0.12 -9.02 7.66
C GLY A 341 -0.16 -9.99 8.79
N HIS A 342 -0.40 -11.27 8.51
CA HIS A 342 -0.63 -12.29 9.53
C HIS A 342 0.63 -12.59 10.37
N LEU A 343 1.83 -12.47 9.79
CA LEU A 343 3.11 -12.63 10.50
C LEU A 343 3.35 -11.47 11.48
N LEU A 344 3.03 -10.24 11.07
CA LEU A 344 3.07 -9.06 11.94
C LEU A 344 2.07 -9.18 13.10
N LEU A 345 0.87 -9.68 12.83
CA LEU A 345 -0.11 -10.03 13.86
C LEU A 345 0.51 -10.99 14.90
N LYS A 346 1.14 -12.07 14.45
CA LYS A 346 1.80 -13.06 15.32
C LYS A 346 2.89 -12.42 16.16
N ALA A 347 3.73 -11.57 15.59
CA ALA A 347 4.77 -10.86 16.33
C ALA A 347 4.16 -9.96 17.41
N LEU A 348 3.10 -9.20 17.10
CA LEU A 348 2.38 -8.38 18.07
C LEU A 348 1.71 -9.20 19.18
N LEU A 349 1.33 -10.43 18.92
CA LEU A 349 0.83 -11.38 19.90
C LEU A 349 1.95 -12.04 20.73
N GLY A 350 3.22 -11.83 20.37
CA GLY A 350 4.36 -12.43 21.07
C GLY A 350 4.67 -13.87 20.65
N LEU A 351 4.25 -14.27 19.48
CA LEU A 351 4.57 -15.57 18.85
C LEU A 351 5.86 -15.53 18.02
N GLY A 352 6.76 -14.65 18.38
CA GLY A 352 8.03 -14.38 17.71
C GLY A 352 8.26 -12.88 17.56
N ASN A 353 9.40 -12.51 16.98
CA ASN A 353 9.72 -11.15 16.61
C ASN A 353 9.92 -11.09 15.10
N MET A 354 9.64 -9.94 14.51
CA MET A 354 9.79 -9.75 13.06
C MET A 354 10.24 -8.32 12.76
N VAL A 355 11.13 -8.17 11.79
CA VAL A 355 11.46 -6.87 11.20
C VAL A 355 10.83 -6.81 9.82
N SER A 356 10.05 -5.75 9.56
CA SER A 356 9.47 -5.48 8.25
C SER A 356 9.43 -3.98 7.99
N ASN A 357 9.36 -3.56 6.71
CA ASN A 357 9.10 -2.17 6.36
C ASN A 357 7.61 -1.85 6.54
N VAL A 358 7.33 -0.74 7.19
CA VAL A 358 5.97 -0.28 7.46
C VAL A 358 5.87 1.24 7.44
N ASN A 359 4.66 1.72 7.16
CA ASN A 359 4.31 3.12 7.19
C ASN A 359 3.82 3.51 8.58
N VAL A 360 4.58 4.35 9.27
CA VAL A 360 4.30 4.84 10.63
C VAL A 360 4.74 6.30 10.79
N PRO A 361 4.21 7.05 11.77
CA PRO A 361 4.66 8.41 12.02
C PRO A 361 6.17 8.48 12.31
N ASN A 362 6.83 9.48 11.73
CA ASN A 362 8.24 9.76 12.00
C ASN A 362 8.41 10.22 13.46
N GLN A 363 9.14 9.45 14.25
CA GLN A 363 9.50 9.74 15.64
C GLN A 363 11.02 9.98 15.77
N GLY A 364 11.70 10.25 14.64
CA GLY A 364 13.14 10.42 14.53
C GLY A 364 13.84 9.29 13.76
N GLN A 365 13.11 8.31 13.22
CA GLN A 365 13.71 7.26 12.39
C GLN A 365 14.31 7.81 11.07
N ILE A 366 13.80 8.94 10.58
CA ILE A 366 14.40 9.75 9.50
C ILE A 366 14.57 11.18 10.05
N PRO A 367 15.75 11.51 10.65
CA PRO A 367 15.91 12.76 11.43
C PRO A 367 15.71 14.05 10.62
N ASN A 368 16.01 14.03 9.34
CA ASN A 368 15.89 15.19 8.44
C ASN A 368 14.55 15.29 7.69
N LEU A 369 13.53 14.51 8.11
CA LEU A 369 12.13 14.68 7.73
C LEU A 369 11.28 15.14 8.93
N PRO A 370 10.13 15.80 8.70
CA PRO A 370 9.27 16.29 9.77
C PRO A 370 8.83 15.20 10.75
N ILE A 371 8.90 15.49 12.04
CA ILE A 371 8.32 14.65 13.10
C ILE A 371 6.81 14.59 12.94
N GLY A 372 6.23 13.40 13.07
CA GLY A 372 4.79 13.15 12.92
C GLY A 372 4.33 12.87 11.49
N ALA A 373 5.07 13.27 10.47
CA ALA A 373 4.78 12.86 9.10
C ALA A 373 4.91 11.33 8.98
N VAL A 374 4.02 10.70 8.22
CA VAL A 374 4.09 9.24 8.03
C VAL A 374 5.18 8.91 7.02
N VAL A 375 6.11 8.07 7.44
CA VAL A 375 7.25 7.60 6.64
C VAL A 375 7.27 6.08 6.56
N GLU A 376 7.96 5.54 5.58
CA GLU A 376 8.15 4.10 5.45
C GLU A 376 9.59 3.73 5.79
N THR A 377 9.76 3.00 6.90
CA THR A 377 11.04 2.50 7.41
C THR A 377 10.88 1.09 7.94
N ASN A 378 12.00 0.41 8.22
CA ASN A 378 11.96 -0.82 8.97
C ASN A 378 11.43 -0.56 10.40
N ALA A 379 10.70 -1.53 10.95
CA ALA A 379 10.31 -1.57 12.35
C ALA A 379 10.45 -2.99 12.91
N LEU A 380 10.81 -3.08 14.18
CA LEU A 380 10.77 -4.32 14.93
C LEU A 380 9.38 -4.51 15.53
N PHE A 381 8.73 -5.59 15.16
CA PHE A 381 7.50 -6.06 15.77
C PHE A 381 7.81 -7.08 16.85
N SER A 382 7.27 -6.85 18.03
CA SER A 382 7.37 -7.74 19.17
C SER A 382 6.07 -7.66 19.99
N ARG A 383 5.95 -8.46 21.04
CA ARG A 383 4.73 -8.54 21.84
C ARG A 383 4.20 -7.16 22.27
N GLY A 384 3.08 -6.74 21.67
CA GLY A 384 2.39 -5.49 21.98
C GLY A 384 3.12 -4.21 21.54
N ARG A 385 4.18 -4.31 20.71
CA ARG A 385 5.04 -3.19 20.35
C ARG A 385 5.38 -3.17 18.86
N ILE A 386 5.46 -1.95 18.34
CA ILE A 386 6.01 -1.61 17.03
C ILE A 386 7.11 -0.58 17.31
N ASP A 387 8.35 -0.98 17.15
CA ASP A 387 9.51 -0.13 17.42
C ASP A 387 10.18 0.26 16.08
N PRO A 388 9.96 1.49 15.57
CA PRO A 388 10.60 1.94 14.33
C PRO A 388 12.12 1.95 14.48
N ILE A 389 12.82 1.44 13.45
CA ILE A 389 14.27 1.38 13.40
C ILE A 389 14.78 2.66 12.77
N CYS A 390 15.77 3.31 13.39
CA CYS A 390 16.41 4.50 12.85
C CYS A 390 17.11 4.15 11.51
N ALA A 391 16.69 4.80 10.43
CA ALA A 391 17.27 4.68 9.11
C ALA A 391 18.40 5.68 8.87
N GLY A 392 18.59 6.65 9.78
CA GLY A 392 19.50 7.77 9.63
C GLY A 392 18.94 8.87 8.73
N ASP A 393 19.77 9.86 8.46
CA ASP A 393 19.42 10.95 7.55
C ASP A 393 19.22 10.43 6.12
N MET A 394 18.16 10.88 5.48
CA MET A 394 18.01 10.65 4.05
C MET A 394 19.11 11.37 3.29
N PRO A 395 19.74 10.73 2.27
CA PRO A 395 20.80 11.35 1.48
C PRO A 395 20.38 12.71 0.91
N SER A 396 21.28 13.70 0.98
CA SER A 396 20.98 15.10 0.62
C SER A 396 20.53 15.31 -0.83
N ASN A 397 20.92 14.42 -1.74
CA ASN A 397 20.51 14.43 -3.15
C ASN A 397 19.13 13.79 -3.38
N ILE A 398 18.64 12.97 -2.45
CA ILE A 398 17.31 12.33 -2.49
C ILE A 398 16.29 13.13 -1.66
N LEU A 399 16.72 13.70 -0.55
CA LEU A 399 15.86 14.44 0.38
C LEU A 399 14.92 15.46 -0.31
N PRO A 400 15.38 16.31 -1.26
CA PRO A 400 14.49 17.27 -1.92
C PRO A 400 13.36 16.63 -2.72
N LEU A 401 13.60 15.44 -3.28
CA LEU A 401 12.56 14.68 -4.01
C LEU A 401 11.47 14.19 -3.07
N VAL A 402 11.87 13.60 -1.95
CA VAL A 402 10.94 13.00 -0.97
C VAL A 402 10.26 14.06 -0.11
N ALA A 403 11.01 15.05 0.41
CA ALA A 403 10.50 16.09 1.29
C ALA A 403 9.37 16.90 0.62
N ARG A 404 9.46 17.17 -0.67
CA ARG A 404 8.39 17.84 -1.42
C ARG A 404 7.06 17.11 -1.26
N HIS A 405 7.05 15.79 -1.41
CA HIS A 405 5.84 14.99 -1.25
C HIS A 405 5.38 14.91 0.19
N VAL A 406 6.30 14.84 1.16
CA VAL A 406 5.94 14.86 2.59
C VAL A 406 5.15 16.13 2.92
N TYR A 407 5.64 17.31 2.53
CA TYR A 407 4.92 18.57 2.76
C TYR A 407 3.63 18.67 1.95
N ASN A 408 3.60 18.17 0.72
CA ASN A 408 2.37 18.11 -0.07
C ASN A 408 1.31 17.22 0.60
N GLN A 409 1.70 16.09 1.17
CA GLN A 409 0.78 15.19 1.86
C GLN A 409 0.21 15.83 3.13
N GLU A 410 1.01 16.53 3.94
CA GLU A 410 0.50 17.26 5.10
C GLU A 410 -0.47 18.36 4.67
N ASN A 411 -0.17 19.12 3.62
CA ASN A 411 -1.07 20.13 3.08
C ASN A 411 -2.35 19.50 2.48
N THR A 412 -2.23 18.35 1.82
CA THR A 412 -3.38 17.59 1.29
C THR A 412 -4.33 17.18 2.41
N LEU A 413 -3.78 16.69 3.53
CA LEU A 413 -4.56 16.33 4.71
C LEU A 413 -5.33 17.54 5.23
N GLN A 414 -4.66 18.68 5.44
CA GLN A 414 -5.29 19.90 5.96
C GLN A 414 -6.34 20.44 4.99
N ALA A 415 -6.05 20.44 3.69
CA ALA A 415 -7.01 20.86 2.66
C ALA A 415 -8.27 19.99 2.67
N ALA A 416 -8.11 18.67 2.83
CA ALA A 416 -9.24 17.74 2.86
C ALA A 416 -10.10 17.88 4.13
N LEU A 417 -9.46 18.01 5.31
CA LEU A 417 -10.15 18.14 6.58
C LEU A 417 -10.99 19.44 6.68
N HIS A 418 -10.53 20.52 6.04
CA HIS A 418 -11.16 21.83 6.12
C HIS A 418 -11.87 22.27 4.83
N CYS A 419 -11.88 21.43 3.79
CA CYS A 419 -12.35 21.80 2.44
C CYS A 419 -11.70 23.10 1.94
N ASP A 420 -10.40 23.32 2.29
CA ASP A 420 -9.67 24.53 1.91
C ASP A 420 -9.25 24.46 0.44
N ARG A 421 -10.07 25.06 -0.42
CA ARG A 421 -9.88 25.06 -1.86
C ARG A 421 -8.59 25.79 -2.31
N LYS A 422 -8.15 26.83 -1.56
CA LYS A 422 -6.92 27.57 -1.90
C LYS A 422 -5.68 26.76 -1.58
N LEU A 423 -5.64 26.17 -0.40
CA LEU A 423 -4.57 25.26 0.01
C LEU A 423 -4.57 24.03 -0.91
N GLY A 424 -5.74 23.47 -1.21
CA GLY A 424 -5.91 22.33 -2.11
C GLY A 424 -5.34 22.60 -3.49
N PHE A 425 -5.71 23.72 -4.13
CA PHE A 425 -5.18 24.10 -5.44
C PHE A 425 -3.65 24.33 -5.41
N SER A 426 -3.15 25.05 -4.40
CA SER A 426 -1.71 25.29 -4.27
C SER A 426 -0.93 23.99 -4.13
N THR A 427 -1.44 23.04 -3.34
CA THR A 427 -0.85 21.72 -3.13
C THR A 427 -0.90 20.88 -4.40
N PHE A 428 -2.04 20.90 -5.11
CA PHE A 428 -2.22 20.23 -6.39
C PHE A 428 -1.18 20.70 -7.41
N MET A 429 -1.04 22.02 -7.60
CA MET A 429 -0.05 22.59 -8.53
C MET A 429 1.39 22.42 -8.11
N ASN A 430 1.65 22.15 -6.83
CA ASN A 430 3.01 21.88 -6.34
C ASN A 430 3.48 20.44 -6.62
N ASP A 431 2.65 19.57 -7.18
CA ASP A 431 3.07 18.21 -7.57
C ASP A 431 4.04 18.28 -8.76
N PRO A 432 5.17 17.51 -8.75
CA PRO A 432 6.16 17.54 -9.81
C PRO A 432 5.61 17.12 -11.19
N GLN A 433 4.57 16.28 -11.23
CA GLN A 433 3.93 15.89 -12.50
C GLN A 433 3.22 17.05 -13.18
N LEU A 434 2.78 18.06 -12.41
CA LEU A 434 2.10 19.26 -12.91
C LEU A 434 3.04 20.41 -13.26
N GLY A 435 4.37 20.22 -13.10
CA GLY A 435 5.37 21.28 -13.32
C GLY A 435 5.40 21.88 -14.73
N GLY A 436 4.85 21.20 -15.74
CA GLY A 436 4.71 21.70 -17.12
C GLY A 436 3.34 22.30 -17.45
N VAL A 437 2.39 22.28 -16.51
CA VAL A 437 1.01 22.76 -16.71
C VAL A 437 0.92 24.24 -16.38
N THR A 438 0.24 25.04 -17.22
CA THR A 438 -0.01 26.47 -16.92
C THR A 438 -0.94 26.61 -15.73
N LEU A 439 -0.91 27.76 -15.04
CA LEU A 439 -1.84 28.03 -13.93
C LEU A 439 -3.30 28.03 -14.39
N GLU A 440 -3.59 28.48 -15.60
CA GLU A 440 -4.94 28.52 -16.17
C GLU A 440 -5.46 27.10 -16.43
N ASP A 441 -4.67 26.26 -17.11
CA ASP A 441 -5.03 24.87 -17.38
C ASP A 441 -5.10 24.04 -16.08
N GLY A 442 -4.19 24.31 -15.14
CA GLY A 442 -4.18 23.65 -13.83
C GLY A 442 -5.42 24.00 -13.00
N GLN A 443 -5.87 25.27 -13.01
CA GLN A 443 -7.10 25.68 -12.33
C GLN A 443 -8.31 24.98 -12.94
N LYS A 444 -8.41 24.97 -14.26
CA LYS A 444 -9.51 24.32 -14.98
C LYS A 444 -9.52 22.80 -14.69
N LEU A 445 -8.35 22.16 -14.76
CA LEU A 445 -8.24 20.73 -14.45
C LEU A 445 -8.68 20.44 -13.00
N PHE A 446 -8.20 21.21 -12.02
CA PHE A 446 -8.56 21.06 -10.61
C PHE A 446 -10.08 21.17 -10.40
N ASP A 447 -10.71 22.18 -11.02
CA ASP A 447 -12.15 22.40 -10.94
C ASP A 447 -12.95 21.27 -11.60
N ASP A 448 -12.54 20.84 -12.80
CA ASP A 448 -13.17 19.72 -13.52
C ASP A 448 -13.06 18.41 -12.72
N MET A 449 -11.91 18.15 -12.11
CA MET A 449 -11.69 16.95 -11.28
C MET A 449 -12.51 16.98 -9.99
N LEU A 450 -12.60 18.12 -9.30
CA LEU A 450 -13.50 18.27 -8.15
C LEU A 450 -14.95 18.03 -8.54
N LEU A 451 -15.39 18.66 -9.65
CA LEU A 451 -16.77 18.51 -10.13
C LEU A 451 -17.11 17.06 -10.49
N HIS A 452 -16.15 16.33 -11.07
CA HIS A 452 -16.31 14.90 -11.40
C HIS A 452 -16.58 14.02 -10.17
N GLN A 453 -16.16 14.47 -8.99
CA GLN A 453 -16.29 13.72 -7.73
C GLN A 453 -17.30 14.35 -6.77
N ARG A 454 -18.19 15.20 -7.27
CA ARG A 454 -19.13 15.98 -6.46
C ARG A 454 -20.05 15.12 -5.58
N ASP A 455 -20.37 13.93 -6.00
CA ASP A 455 -21.27 13.00 -5.31
C ASP A 455 -20.60 12.29 -4.11
N VAL A 456 -19.27 12.27 -4.05
CA VAL A 456 -18.49 11.61 -2.98
C VAL A 456 -17.66 12.58 -2.14
N LEU A 457 -17.53 13.83 -2.55
CA LEU A 457 -16.80 14.85 -1.80
C LEU A 457 -17.70 15.62 -0.81
N PRO A 458 -17.16 16.05 0.34
CA PRO A 458 -17.86 16.94 1.25
C PRO A 458 -18.35 18.21 0.53
N LYS A 459 -19.54 18.71 0.92
CA LYS A 459 -20.16 19.90 0.29
C LYS A 459 -19.29 21.15 0.38
N GLY A 460 -18.51 21.29 1.44
CA GLY A 460 -17.61 22.44 1.65
C GLY A 460 -16.63 22.69 0.52
N TRP A 461 -16.35 21.72 -0.34
CA TRP A 461 -15.54 21.92 -1.55
C TRP A 461 -16.22 22.77 -2.61
N PHE A 462 -17.53 22.98 -2.54
CA PHE A 462 -18.37 23.63 -3.55
C PHE A 462 -19.07 24.89 -3.03
N GLU A 463 -18.84 25.22 -1.76
CA GLU A 463 -19.30 26.44 -1.10
C GLU A 463 -18.19 27.51 -1.13
#